data_99da20249471bf854eb46e64e4798f41
#
_entry.id   99da20249471bf854eb46e64e4798f41
#
_cell.length_a   1.000
_cell.length_b   1.000
_cell.length_c   1.000
_cell.angle_alpha   90.00
_cell.angle_beta   90.00
_cell.angle_gamma   90.00
#
_symmetry.space_group_name_H-M   'P 1'
#
loop_
_entity.id
_entity.type
_entity.pdbx_description
1 polymer ?
#
loop_
_entity_poly.entity_id
_entity_poly.type
_entity_poly.pdbx_seq_one_letter_code
_entity_poly.pdbx_strand_id
1 'polypeptide(L)'
;PKDFFSVFKENLKFFIGRDIVIPIQSRSDNKETIEKFEDGFFDYIMVDGAHEHEAVMDDIENWWPKLKENGVMFGDDFYLESVAQAVQISSEKVKSIGYSINGSTERTWFMSKNGKHGRFERLIPGQNTLI
;
A
#
# COMPACT_ATOMS: atom_id res chain seq x y z
N PRO A 1 27.29 -5.75 13.39
CA PRO A 1 26.13 -4.85 13.38
C PRO A 1 24.84 -5.65 13.20
N LYS A 2 23.80 -5.25 13.91
CA LYS A 2 22.47 -5.87 13.74
C LYS A 2 21.95 -5.51 12.34
N ASP A 3 21.39 -6.49 11.62
CA ASP A 3 20.71 -6.24 10.36
C ASP A 3 19.41 -5.45 10.59
N PHE A 4 18.88 -4.81 9.57
CA PHE A 4 17.68 -3.97 9.67
C PHE A 4 16.46 -4.74 10.19
N PHE A 5 16.30 -6.01 9.80
CA PHE A 5 15.18 -6.82 10.25
C PHE A 5 15.24 -7.14 11.74
N SER A 6 16.44 -7.38 12.27
CA SER A 6 16.65 -7.58 13.71
C SER A 6 16.33 -6.30 14.50
N VAL A 7 16.73 -5.13 13.99
CA VAL A 7 16.39 -3.83 14.60
C VAL A 7 14.87 -3.59 14.56
N PHE A 8 14.24 -3.85 13.43
CA PHE A 8 12.78 -3.76 13.29
C PHE A 8 12.05 -4.63 14.33
N LYS A 9 12.43 -5.91 14.45
CA LYS A 9 11.83 -6.80 15.43
C LYS A 9 12.03 -6.34 16.88
N GLU A 10 13.21 -5.83 17.20
CA GLU A 10 13.48 -5.32 18.56
C GLU A 10 12.61 -4.09 18.87
N ASN A 11 12.49 -3.16 17.94
CA ASN A 11 11.68 -1.95 18.11
C ASN A 11 10.18 -2.26 18.26
N LEU A 12 9.70 -3.30 17.61
CA LEU A 12 8.29 -3.68 17.59
C LEU A 12 7.97 -4.91 18.44
N LYS A 13 8.89 -5.39 19.28
CA LYS A 13 8.73 -6.62 20.06
C LYS A 13 7.45 -6.66 20.91
N PHE A 14 7.01 -5.53 21.44
CA PHE A 14 5.76 -5.44 22.20
C PHE A 14 4.53 -5.79 21.36
N PHE A 15 4.48 -5.31 20.12
CA PHE A 15 3.37 -5.54 19.20
C PHE A 15 3.44 -6.93 18.55
N ILE A 16 4.66 -7.40 18.26
CA ILE A 16 4.89 -8.75 17.72
C ILE A 16 4.48 -9.81 18.75
N GLY A 17 4.84 -9.63 20.02
CA GLY A 17 4.47 -10.56 21.08
C GLY A 17 2.97 -10.62 21.38
N ARG A 18 2.16 -9.77 20.78
CA ARG A 18 0.69 -9.71 20.88
C ARG A 18 -0.02 -9.99 19.57
N ASP A 19 0.70 -10.46 18.56
CA ASP A 19 0.18 -10.72 17.20
C ASP A 19 -0.51 -9.50 16.55
N ILE A 20 -0.14 -8.28 17.01
CA ILE A 20 -0.61 -7.03 16.39
C ILE A 20 0.23 -6.71 15.16
N VAL A 21 1.52 -7.03 15.19
CA VAL A 21 2.44 -6.93 14.06
C VAL A 21 3.00 -8.32 13.76
N ILE A 22 2.83 -8.76 12.52
CA ILE A 22 3.37 -10.02 12.02
C ILE A 22 4.47 -9.69 11.02
N PRO A 23 5.76 -9.80 11.42
CA PRO A 23 6.87 -9.49 10.53
C PRO A 23 7.10 -10.60 9.52
N ILE A 24 7.20 -10.25 8.24
CA ILE A 24 7.52 -11.17 7.16
C ILE A 24 8.78 -10.65 6.46
N GLN A 25 9.89 -11.35 6.62
CA GLN A 25 11.14 -11.03 5.93
C GLN A 25 11.13 -11.61 4.51
N SER A 26 10.61 -10.84 3.58
CA SER A 26 10.49 -11.22 2.18
C SER A 26 10.52 -9.99 1.29
N ARG A 27 10.83 -10.19 0.01
CA ARG A 27 10.58 -9.17 -1.00
C ARG A 27 9.07 -9.10 -1.27
N SER A 28 8.56 -7.93 -1.61
CA SER A 28 7.15 -7.70 -1.94
C SER A 28 6.69 -8.43 -3.20
N ASP A 29 7.61 -8.68 -4.14
CA ASP A 29 7.37 -9.41 -5.39
C ASP A 29 7.52 -10.94 -5.27
N ASN A 30 7.78 -11.46 -4.07
CA ASN A 30 7.93 -12.89 -3.86
C ASN A 30 6.58 -13.61 -3.93
N LYS A 31 6.39 -14.42 -4.97
CA LYS A 31 5.14 -15.13 -5.24
C LYS A 31 4.69 -16.04 -4.10
N GLU A 32 5.60 -16.80 -3.49
CA GLU A 32 5.27 -17.67 -2.36
C GLU A 32 4.73 -16.88 -1.16
N THR A 33 5.24 -15.66 -0.94
CA THR A 33 4.75 -14.80 0.12
C THR A 33 3.37 -14.23 -0.22
N ILE A 34 3.15 -13.78 -1.45
CA ILE A 34 1.87 -13.24 -1.92
C ILE A 34 0.77 -14.32 -1.86
N GLU A 35 1.09 -15.54 -2.29
CA GLU A 35 0.16 -16.68 -2.33
C GLU A 35 -0.27 -17.19 -0.94
N LYS A 36 0.42 -16.81 0.13
CA LYS A 36 -0.02 -17.10 1.51
C LYS A 36 -1.30 -16.39 1.91
N PHE A 37 -1.65 -15.33 1.19
CA PHE A 37 -2.84 -14.53 1.46
C PHE A 37 -3.93 -14.82 0.42
N GLU A 38 -5.14 -15.04 0.88
CA GLU A 38 -6.31 -15.18 0.01
C GLU A 38 -6.64 -13.85 -0.68
N ASP A 39 -7.31 -13.91 -1.82
CA ASP A 39 -7.84 -12.73 -2.48
C ASP A 39 -8.86 -12.03 -1.57
N GLY A 40 -8.81 -10.71 -1.52
CA GLY A 40 -9.67 -9.94 -0.64
C GLY A 40 -9.36 -10.07 0.85
N PHE A 41 -8.12 -10.38 1.22
CA PHE A 41 -7.73 -10.55 2.62
C PHE A 41 -7.57 -9.21 3.37
N PHE A 42 -6.95 -8.21 2.73
CA PHE A 42 -6.57 -6.96 3.38
C PHE A 42 -7.63 -5.86 3.24
N ASP A 43 -7.90 -5.15 4.33
CA ASP A 43 -8.67 -3.91 4.32
C ASP A 43 -7.86 -2.74 3.77
N TYR A 44 -6.57 -2.71 4.08
CA TYR A 44 -5.61 -1.68 3.65
C TYR A 44 -4.31 -2.33 3.20
N ILE A 45 -3.75 -1.79 2.13
CA ILE A 45 -2.40 -2.15 1.66
C ILE A 45 -1.63 -0.86 1.46
N MET A 46 -0.47 -0.74 2.13
CA MET A 46 0.46 0.35 1.93
C MET A 46 1.61 -0.13 1.05
N VAL A 47 1.87 0.59 -0.03
CA VAL A 47 3.02 0.39 -0.91
C VAL A 47 4.05 1.46 -0.59
N ASP A 48 5.13 1.06 0.08
CA ASP A 48 6.21 1.94 0.53
C ASP A 48 7.56 1.19 0.46
N GLY A 49 7.81 0.61 -0.70
CA GLY A 49 9.01 -0.17 -1.00
C GLY A 49 9.98 0.57 -1.90
N ALA A 50 10.38 -0.07 -2.99
CA ALA A 50 11.24 0.53 -4.01
C ALA A 50 10.48 1.61 -4.82
N HIS A 51 11.22 2.61 -5.32
CA HIS A 51 10.65 3.75 -6.03
C HIS A 51 10.88 3.68 -7.55
N GLU A 52 11.47 2.61 -8.03
CA GLU A 52 11.62 2.34 -9.45
C GLU A 52 10.26 2.02 -10.06
N HIS A 53 9.99 2.58 -11.21
CA HIS A 53 8.71 2.49 -11.92
C HIS A 53 8.17 1.05 -11.98
N GLU A 54 8.99 0.09 -12.46
CA GLU A 54 8.60 -1.32 -12.59
C GLU A 54 8.27 -1.95 -11.22
N ALA A 55 9.07 -1.66 -10.19
CA ALA A 55 8.85 -2.21 -8.86
C ALA A 55 7.55 -1.73 -8.23
N VAL A 56 7.20 -0.46 -8.40
CA VAL A 56 5.92 0.10 -7.93
C VAL A 56 4.74 -0.53 -8.67
N MET A 57 4.87 -0.71 -9.99
CA MET A 57 3.84 -1.38 -10.78
C MET A 57 3.64 -2.83 -10.33
N ASP A 58 4.72 -3.57 -10.15
CA ASP A 58 4.67 -4.96 -9.69
C ASP A 58 4.01 -5.07 -8.31
N ASP A 59 4.34 -4.19 -7.38
CA ASP A 59 3.72 -4.16 -6.07
C ASP A 59 2.21 -3.90 -6.16
N ILE A 60 1.79 -2.89 -6.92
CA ILE A 60 0.38 -2.60 -7.10
C ILE A 60 -0.35 -3.79 -7.74
N GLU A 61 0.14 -4.30 -8.86
CA GLU A 61 -0.51 -5.35 -9.64
C GLU A 61 -0.58 -6.69 -8.88
N ASN A 62 0.49 -7.06 -8.18
CA ASN A 62 0.55 -8.31 -7.43
C ASN A 62 -0.31 -8.31 -6.17
N TRP A 63 -0.39 -7.17 -5.48
CA TRP A 63 -1.14 -7.08 -4.22
C TRP A 63 -2.58 -6.61 -4.39
N TRP A 64 -2.94 -6.05 -5.55
CA TRP A 64 -4.32 -5.62 -5.82
C TRP A 64 -5.38 -6.70 -5.63
N PRO A 65 -5.19 -7.96 -6.08
CA PRO A 65 -6.17 -9.01 -5.83
C PRO A 65 -6.37 -9.30 -4.33
N LYS A 66 -5.34 -9.06 -3.51
CA LYS A 66 -5.38 -9.29 -2.06
C LYS A 66 -6.15 -8.22 -1.30
N LEU A 67 -6.45 -7.09 -1.95
CA LEU A 67 -7.28 -6.02 -1.40
C LEU A 67 -8.76 -6.39 -1.47
N LYS A 68 -9.49 -6.17 -0.36
CA LYS A 68 -10.95 -6.29 -0.32
C LYS A 68 -11.64 -5.34 -1.30
N GLU A 69 -12.88 -5.66 -1.70
CA GLU A 69 -13.70 -4.79 -2.56
C GLU A 69 -13.92 -3.38 -1.97
N ASN A 70 -14.04 -3.27 -0.66
CA ASN A 70 -14.17 -2.00 0.07
C ASN A 70 -12.85 -1.54 0.69
N GLY A 71 -11.74 -2.13 0.27
CA GLY A 71 -10.41 -1.80 0.78
C GLY A 71 -9.78 -0.62 0.06
N VAL A 72 -8.70 -0.11 0.63
CA VAL A 72 -7.91 0.98 0.06
C VAL A 72 -6.45 0.56 -0.07
N MET A 73 -5.89 0.71 -1.26
CA MET A 73 -4.45 0.65 -1.49
C MET A 73 -3.91 2.07 -1.53
N PHE A 74 -2.81 2.32 -0.87
CA PHE A 74 -2.18 3.64 -0.83
C PHE A 74 -0.67 3.52 -0.76
N GLY A 75 0.02 4.60 -1.03
CA GLY A 75 1.48 4.65 -0.91
C GLY A 75 1.98 6.07 -0.80
N ASP A 76 3.27 6.22 -0.54
CA ASP A 76 3.96 7.51 -0.46
C ASP A 76 4.70 7.84 -1.77
N ASP A 77 5.50 8.88 -1.73
CA ASP A 77 6.44 9.30 -2.78
C ASP A 77 5.82 9.65 -4.15
N PHE A 78 4.54 10.03 -4.19
CA PHE A 78 3.87 10.42 -5.44
C PHE A 78 4.54 11.62 -6.16
N TYR A 79 5.33 12.43 -5.45
CA TYR A 79 6.13 13.51 -6.02
C TYR A 79 7.27 13.02 -6.92
N LEU A 80 7.65 11.74 -6.83
CA LEU A 80 8.61 11.12 -7.74
C LEU A 80 7.92 10.74 -9.04
N GLU A 81 8.45 11.18 -10.17
CA GLU A 81 7.86 10.92 -11.49
C GLU A 81 7.71 9.43 -11.77
N SER A 82 8.70 8.61 -11.37
CA SER A 82 8.66 7.15 -11.51
C SER A 82 7.47 6.53 -10.78
N VAL A 83 7.19 6.98 -9.55
CA VAL A 83 6.07 6.52 -8.74
C VAL A 83 4.74 7.03 -9.33
N ALA A 84 4.65 8.32 -9.66
CA ALA A 84 3.43 8.89 -10.22
C ALA A 84 2.99 8.21 -11.52
N GLN A 85 3.93 7.96 -12.45
CA GLN A 85 3.65 7.25 -13.70
C GLN A 85 3.23 5.80 -13.44
N ALA A 86 3.92 5.09 -12.53
CA ALA A 86 3.58 3.72 -12.17
C ALA A 86 2.16 3.62 -11.58
N VAL A 87 1.81 4.51 -10.66
CA VAL A 87 0.46 4.57 -10.05
C VAL A 87 -0.61 4.84 -11.11
N GLN A 88 -0.39 5.80 -12.01
CA GLN A 88 -1.34 6.10 -13.07
C GLN A 88 -1.58 4.91 -13.98
N ILE A 89 -0.51 4.29 -14.50
CA ILE A 89 -0.61 3.14 -15.40
C ILE A 89 -1.24 1.94 -14.68
N SER A 90 -0.79 1.63 -13.47
CA SER A 90 -1.34 0.50 -12.71
C SER A 90 -2.81 0.72 -12.34
N SER A 91 -3.21 1.96 -12.01
CA SER A 91 -4.61 2.29 -11.75
C SER A 91 -5.53 1.91 -12.93
N GLU A 92 -5.09 2.17 -14.15
CA GLU A 92 -5.83 1.78 -15.36
C GLU A 92 -5.83 0.27 -15.57
N LYS A 93 -4.67 -0.38 -15.40
CA LYS A 93 -4.51 -1.84 -15.56
C LYS A 93 -5.37 -2.65 -14.61
N VAL A 94 -5.36 -2.28 -13.33
CA VAL A 94 -6.15 -3.00 -12.31
C VAL A 94 -7.61 -2.56 -12.27
N LYS A 95 -8.00 -1.62 -13.14
CA LYS A 95 -9.36 -1.06 -13.21
C LYS A 95 -9.85 -0.48 -11.88
N SER A 96 -8.96 0.24 -11.19
CA SER A 96 -9.35 0.99 -10.00
C SER A 96 -10.37 2.08 -10.35
N ILE A 97 -11.08 2.60 -9.35
CA ILE A 97 -11.95 3.78 -9.52
C ILE A 97 -11.10 5.06 -9.60
N GLY A 98 -10.02 5.01 -10.36
CA GLY A 98 -9.04 6.07 -10.45
C GLY A 98 -8.09 6.07 -9.25
N TYR A 99 -7.30 7.10 -9.16
CA TYR A 99 -6.44 7.38 -8.02
C TYR A 99 -6.66 8.82 -7.55
N SER A 100 -6.38 9.07 -6.28
CA SER A 100 -6.38 10.41 -5.71
C SER A 100 -5.07 10.65 -4.97
N ILE A 101 -4.69 11.91 -4.85
CA ILE A 101 -3.49 12.33 -4.14
C ILE A 101 -3.88 13.21 -2.95
N ASN A 102 -3.03 13.25 -1.93
CA ASN A 102 -3.22 14.14 -0.80
C ASN A 102 -2.91 15.59 -1.24
N GLY A 103 -3.93 16.42 -1.32
CA GLY A 103 -3.93 17.70 -2.02
C GLY A 103 -2.98 18.79 -1.52
N SER A 104 -2.28 18.61 -0.39
CA SER A 104 -1.36 19.64 0.12
C SER A 104 0.12 19.36 -0.15
N THR A 105 0.52 18.12 -0.34
CA THR A 105 1.94 17.73 -0.47
C THR A 105 2.25 16.87 -1.68
N GLU A 106 1.23 16.36 -2.38
CA GLU A 106 1.36 15.43 -3.51
C GLU A 106 2.24 14.21 -3.18
N ARG A 107 2.28 13.81 -1.90
CA ARG A 107 3.12 12.72 -1.45
C ARG A 107 2.40 11.38 -1.46
N THR A 108 1.18 11.34 -0.95
CA THR A 108 0.43 10.12 -0.73
C THR A 108 -0.64 9.95 -1.80
N TRP A 109 -0.68 8.77 -2.39
CA TRP A 109 -1.69 8.38 -3.38
C TRP A 109 -2.60 7.30 -2.81
N PHE A 110 -3.82 7.20 -3.37
CA PHE A 110 -4.87 6.27 -2.94
C PHE A 110 -5.58 5.68 -4.13
N MET A 111 -5.91 4.39 -4.07
CA MET A 111 -6.71 3.67 -5.05
C MET A 111 -7.74 2.79 -4.35
N SER A 112 -8.91 2.59 -4.98
CA SER A 112 -9.94 1.66 -4.49
C SER A 112 -10.64 0.95 -5.64
N LYS A 113 -11.28 -0.18 -5.35
CA LYS A 113 -12.05 -0.94 -6.34
C LYS A 113 -13.42 -0.34 -6.61
N ASN A 114 -14.01 0.34 -5.66
CA ASN A 114 -15.40 0.83 -5.73
C ASN A 114 -15.61 2.30 -5.37
N GLY A 115 -14.55 3.08 -5.23
CA GLY A 115 -14.61 4.51 -4.90
C GLY A 115 -15.05 4.85 -3.47
N LYS A 116 -15.22 3.86 -2.61
CA LYS A 116 -15.63 4.08 -1.22
C LYS A 116 -14.42 4.24 -0.32
N HIS A 117 -13.97 5.46 -0.15
CA HIS A 117 -12.86 5.82 0.74
C HIS A 117 -13.30 6.07 2.20
N GLY A 118 -14.55 5.81 2.54
CA GLY A 118 -15.16 6.24 3.80
C GLY A 118 -14.47 5.80 5.10
N ARG A 119 -13.68 4.74 5.09
CA ARG A 119 -12.84 4.37 6.25
C ARG A 119 -11.59 5.23 6.33
N PHE A 120 -11.02 5.60 5.19
CA PHE A 120 -9.81 6.40 5.13
C PHE A 120 -10.08 7.87 5.45
N GLU A 121 -11.22 8.41 5.05
CA GLU A 121 -11.69 9.76 5.41
C GLU A 121 -11.74 9.97 6.93
N ARG A 122 -12.02 8.90 7.69
CA ARG A 122 -12.03 8.94 9.17
C ARG A 122 -10.63 8.92 9.79
N LEU A 123 -9.63 8.46 9.06
CA LEU A 123 -8.24 8.37 9.54
C LEU A 123 -7.43 9.64 9.26
N ILE A 124 -7.95 10.54 8.41
CA ILE A 124 -7.32 11.83 8.08
C ILE A 124 -8.24 12.95 8.57
N PRO A 125 -8.12 13.38 9.85
CA PRO A 125 -8.96 14.43 10.38
C PRO A 125 -8.74 15.76 9.63
N GLY A 126 -9.83 16.38 9.17
CA GLY A 126 -9.81 17.73 8.60
C GLY A 126 -9.70 17.82 7.08
N GLN A 127 -9.71 16.72 6.35
CA GLN A 127 -9.80 16.73 4.89
C GLN A 127 -11.19 16.27 4.45
N ASN A 128 -12.03 17.22 4.06
CA ASN A 128 -13.38 16.95 3.54
C ASN A 128 -13.41 16.64 2.04
N THR A 129 -12.26 16.42 1.41
CA THR A 129 -12.23 16.19 -0.04
C THR A 129 -11.08 15.25 -0.36
N LEU A 130 -11.39 13.98 -0.55
CA LEU A 130 -10.61 13.11 -1.42
C LEU A 130 -11.09 13.40 -2.84
N ILE A 131 -10.26 14.07 -3.59
CA ILE A 131 -10.51 14.29 -5.02
C ILE A 131 -10.03 13.07 -5.77
#